data_5d774c2b4f57a373887d7330bf6f10c5
#
_entry.id   5d774c2b4f57a373887d7330bf6f10c5
#
_cell.length_a   1.000
_cell.length_b   1.000
_cell.length_c   1.000
_cell.angle_alpha   90.00
_cell.angle_beta   90.00
_cell.angle_gamma   90.00
#
_symmetry.space_group_name_H-M   'P 1'
#
loop_
_entity.id
_entity.type
_entity.pdbx_description
1 polymer ?
#
loop_
_entity_poly.entity_id
_entity_poly.type
_entity_poly.pdbx_seq_one_letter_code
_entity_poly.pdbx_strand_id
1 'polypeptide(L)'
;MAEDIVLYVVGDVAPDREDPASIFEHVAGLLHTGDVALCQLEAVLSERGSPLPQVRLPCTAQPGVARALKDAGFDVVSFASNHCLDMGREAFLDTINVLQEEGMSVVGAGRNIQEARRPALIHSRGTRIAFLAYNSILPHGYWAEVNRPGCAPMRGLTLYEQIEHDQPGTPCRVHTFPHRDDLAAMVDDIVEAKSRADLVIVSMHWGIHFIPGVLADYQRDVARVAIDSGADLIVGTHAHILKGIEVYAGKVIFYSLCNFALDLRAPQELLDSPQHREIEKLNPDWRPDPDYPTYFMPPDSRKTIIAKCIIADEQIKRVSFLPVYINTQSQPEILESSDPRFVEVVRYMDEITRDQGLGTIFSIEEDEVLIHADCR
;
A
#
# COMPACT_ATOMS: atom_id res chain seq x y z
N MET A 1 -32.72 9.37 -6.31
CA MET A 1 -31.70 8.32 -6.15
C MET A 1 -30.63 8.92 -5.26
N ALA A 2 -30.09 8.17 -4.32
CA ALA A 2 -28.89 8.65 -3.59
C ALA A 2 -27.77 8.84 -4.61
N GLU A 3 -26.98 9.89 -4.43
CA GLU A 3 -25.79 10.09 -5.28
C GLU A 3 -24.77 8.99 -4.98
N ASP A 4 -24.05 8.51 -5.98
CA ASP A 4 -23.01 7.52 -5.84
C ASP A 4 -21.88 8.04 -4.94
N ILE A 5 -21.21 7.13 -4.21
CA ILE A 5 -20.03 7.43 -3.41
C ILE A 5 -18.80 7.12 -4.24
N VAL A 6 -17.86 8.04 -4.29
CA VAL A 6 -16.56 7.86 -4.92
C VAL A 6 -15.50 7.62 -3.85
N LEU A 7 -14.88 6.44 -3.87
CA LEU A 7 -13.73 6.10 -3.03
C LEU A 7 -12.46 6.12 -3.88
N TYR A 8 -11.46 6.89 -3.44
CA TYR A 8 -10.10 6.85 -3.97
C TYR A 8 -9.15 6.13 -3.01
N VAL A 9 -8.27 5.30 -3.56
CA VAL A 9 -7.21 4.65 -2.80
C VAL A 9 -5.88 4.83 -3.52
N VAL A 10 -4.87 5.25 -2.79
CA VAL A 10 -3.51 5.45 -3.32
C VAL A 10 -2.50 4.59 -2.57
N GLY A 11 -1.30 4.47 -3.15
CA GLY A 11 -0.18 3.73 -2.59
C GLY A 11 0.55 4.44 -1.45
N ASP A 12 1.86 4.17 -1.34
CA ASP A 12 2.71 4.64 -0.25
C ASP A 12 2.95 6.15 -0.31
N VAL A 13 2.75 6.84 0.82
CA VAL A 13 3.02 8.27 1.00
C VAL A 13 4.02 8.48 2.13
N ALA A 14 5.05 9.27 1.85
CA ALA A 14 6.08 9.67 2.81
C ALA A 14 6.72 11.00 2.39
N PRO A 15 6.00 12.13 2.42
CA PRO A 15 6.55 13.43 2.07
C PRO A 15 7.62 13.86 3.08
N ASP A 16 8.84 14.18 2.59
CA ASP A 16 9.95 14.72 3.40
C ASP A 16 10.55 15.94 2.72
N ARG A 17 9.81 17.05 2.74
CA ARG A 17 10.15 18.32 2.12
C ARG A 17 9.70 19.50 2.97
N GLU A 18 10.24 20.70 2.69
CA GLU A 18 9.94 21.94 3.44
C GLU A 18 8.44 22.30 3.37
N ASP A 19 7.85 22.16 2.18
CA ASP A 19 6.39 22.31 1.98
C ASP A 19 5.76 20.96 1.63
N PRO A 20 5.29 20.17 2.60
CA PRO A 20 4.72 18.86 2.34
C PRO A 20 3.47 18.87 1.46
N ALA A 21 2.71 19.97 1.44
CA ALA A 21 1.50 20.08 0.62
C ALA A 21 1.82 20.11 -0.88
N SER A 22 2.99 20.64 -1.25
CA SER A 22 3.41 20.74 -2.64
C SER A 22 3.51 19.40 -3.37
N ILE A 23 3.71 18.28 -2.64
CA ILE A 23 3.80 16.96 -3.27
C ILE A 23 2.47 16.53 -3.89
N PHE A 24 1.35 17.05 -3.39
CA PHE A 24 -0.02 16.71 -3.82
C PHE A 24 -0.61 17.70 -4.85
N GLU A 25 0.18 18.66 -5.33
CA GLU A 25 -0.27 19.75 -6.21
C GLU A 25 -1.11 19.26 -7.41
N HIS A 26 -0.69 18.16 -8.05
CA HIS A 26 -1.34 17.66 -9.26
C HIS A 26 -2.48 16.66 -9.00
N VAL A 27 -2.73 16.29 -7.75
CA VAL A 27 -3.71 15.24 -7.40
C VAL A 27 -4.76 15.67 -6.37
N ALA A 28 -4.48 16.68 -5.55
CA ALA A 28 -5.42 17.16 -4.53
C ALA A 28 -6.77 17.55 -5.10
N GLY A 29 -6.80 18.21 -6.27
CA GLY A 29 -8.03 18.56 -6.96
C GLY A 29 -8.93 17.36 -7.27
N LEU A 30 -8.35 16.23 -7.70
CA LEU A 30 -9.09 14.98 -7.92
C LEU A 30 -9.56 14.38 -6.60
N LEU A 31 -8.66 14.25 -5.61
CA LEU A 31 -8.98 13.63 -4.33
C LEU A 31 -10.17 14.32 -3.64
N HIS A 32 -10.28 15.64 -3.76
CA HIS A 32 -11.43 16.42 -3.27
C HIS A 32 -12.75 16.16 -4.01
N THR A 33 -12.73 15.55 -5.18
CA THR A 33 -13.96 15.11 -5.86
C THR A 33 -14.51 13.80 -5.31
N GLY A 34 -13.70 13.08 -4.53
CA GLY A 34 -14.12 11.86 -3.85
C GLY A 34 -14.87 12.14 -2.57
N ASP A 35 -15.64 11.16 -2.12
CA ASP A 35 -16.34 11.19 -0.83
C ASP A 35 -15.47 10.62 0.30
N VAL A 36 -14.54 9.71 -0.05
CA VAL A 36 -13.59 9.08 0.88
C VAL A 36 -12.27 8.83 0.16
N ALA A 37 -11.14 9.13 0.80
CA ALA A 37 -9.83 8.80 0.28
C ALA A 37 -8.96 8.08 1.33
N LEU A 38 -8.27 7.01 0.90
CA LEU A 38 -7.35 6.20 1.70
C LEU A 38 -5.93 6.29 1.13
N CYS A 39 -4.92 6.47 2.00
CA CYS A 39 -3.50 6.29 1.67
C CYS A 39 -2.80 5.36 2.65
N GLN A 40 -1.64 4.85 2.24
CA GLN A 40 -0.69 4.13 3.10
C GLN A 40 0.41 5.10 3.54
N LEU A 41 0.52 5.39 4.82
CA LEU A 41 1.62 6.20 5.36
C LEU A 41 2.84 5.31 5.64
N GLU A 42 3.96 5.66 5.03
CA GLU A 42 5.21 4.93 5.18
C GLU A 42 6.30 5.73 5.90
N ALA A 43 5.91 6.75 6.64
CA ALA A 43 6.82 7.58 7.43
C ALA A 43 6.30 7.79 8.87
N VAL A 44 7.24 7.95 9.78
CA VAL A 44 6.95 8.38 11.16
C VAL A 44 6.87 9.91 11.19
N LEU A 45 5.75 10.45 11.68
CA LEU A 45 5.50 11.89 11.78
C LEU A 45 5.78 12.39 13.22
N SER A 46 7.05 12.50 13.59
CA SER A 46 7.44 12.93 14.94
C SER A 46 8.86 13.51 14.94
N GLU A 47 9.08 14.49 15.79
CA GLU A 47 10.42 15.02 16.09
C GLU A 47 11.10 14.26 17.25
N ARG A 48 10.43 13.28 17.84
CA ARG A 48 10.91 12.51 18.99
C ARG A 48 11.44 11.14 18.58
N GLY A 49 12.14 10.50 19.52
CA GLY A 49 12.67 9.16 19.36
C GLY A 49 14.07 9.13 18.75
N SER A 50 14.50 7.92 18.42
CA SER A 50 15.77 7.65 17.73
C SER A 50 15.64 6.36 16.93
N PRO A 51 16.38 6.22 15.83
CA PRO A 51 16.32 5.00 15.02
C PRO A 51 16.56 3.74 15.84
N LEU A 52 15.68 2.76 15.69
CA LEU A 52 15.88 1.46 16.35
C LEU A 52 17.08 0.74 15.70
N PRO A 53 17.80 -0.12 16.46
CA PRO A 53 19.04 -0.74 15.96
C PRO A 53 18.92 -1.56 14.68
N GLN A 54 17.73 -2.07 14.36
CA GLN A 54 17.45 -2.86 13.16
C GLN A 54 17.11 -1.99 11.92
N VAL A 55 16.88 -0.69 12.10
CA VAL A 55 16.51 0.22 11.01
C VAL A 55 17.72 0.55 10.16
N ARG A 56 17.63 0.32 8.87
CA ARG A 56 18.70 0.62 7.91
C ARG A 56 18.59 2.03 7.36
N LEU A 57 17.38 2.44 7.03
CA LEU A 57 17.04 3.75 6.51
C LEU A 57 15.77 4.21 7.22
N PRO A 58 15.85 5.11 8.21
CA PRO A 58 14.68 5.65 8.86
C PRO A 58 13.82 6.44 7.88
N CYS A 59 12.53 6.14 7.84
CA CYS A 59 11.55 6.91 7.09
C CYS A 59 10.80 7.83 8.06
N THR A 60 11.16 9.10 8.05
CA THR A 60 10.64 10.12 8.97
C THR A 60 10.24 11.36 8.21
N ALA A 61 9.24 12.06 8.74
CA ALA A 61 8.84 13.36 8.22
C ALA A 61 8.34 14.26 9.36
N GLN A 62 8.20 15.56 9.08
CA GLN A 62 7.70 16.53 10.03
C GLN A 62 6.24 16.25 10.40
N PRO A 63 5.81 16.50 11.66
CA PRO A 63 4.40 16.34 12.07
C PRO A 63 3.40 17.10 11.18
N GLY A 64 3.81 18.23 10.60
CA GLY A 64 3.00 19.02 9.67
C GLY A 64 2.55 18.29 8.41
N VAL A 65 3.16 17.14 8.08
CA VAL A 65 2.69 16.25 6.99
C VAL A 65 1.26 15.77 7.24
N ALA A 66 0.86 15.55 8.50
CA ALA A 66 -0.53 15.16 8.80
C ALA A 66 -1.54 16.19 8.27
N ARG A 67 -1.24 17.49 8.45
CA ARG A 67 -2.07 18.57 7.89
C ARG A 67 -2.05 18.55 6.35
N ALA A 68 -0.91 18.36 5.73
CA ALA A 68 -0.80 18.28 4.27
C ALA A 68 -1.59 17.09 3.68
N LEU A 69 -1.61 15.92 4.37
CA LEU A 69 -2.45 14.79 3.99
C LEU A 69 -3.94 15.15 4.08
N LYS A 70 -4.37 15.78 5.16
CA LYS A 70 -5.78 16.20 5.32
C LYS A 70 -6.17 17.23 4.27
N ASP A 71 -5.33 18.22 4.04
CA ASP A 71 -5.56 19.27 3.05
C ASP A 71 -5.53 18.73 1.60
N ALA A 72 -4.85 17.60 1.34
CA ALA A 72 -4.91 16.89 0.05
C ALA A 72 -6.21 16.10 -0.15
N GLY A 73 -7.00 15.87 0.91
CA GLY A 73 -8.30 15.20 0.84
C GLY A 73 -8.35 13.80 1.45
N PHE A 74 -7.32 13.34 2.16
CA PHE A 74 -7.34 12.02 2.78
C PHE A 74 -8.18 11.98 4.07
N ASP A 75 -8.96 10.91 4.23
CA ASP A 75 -9.84 10.66 5.38
C ASP A 75 -9.38 9.47 6.22
N VAL A 76 -8.78 8.49 5.57
CA VAL A 76 -8.29 7.26 6.21
C VAL A 76 -6.81 7.07 5.88
N VAL A 77 -6.02 6.78 6.90
CA VAL A 77 -4.58 6.52 6.78
C VAL A 77 -4.29 5.12 7.31
N SER A 78 -3.81 4.23 6.46
CA SER A 78 -3.19 3.00 6.92
C SER A 78 -1.78 3.32 7.43
N PHE A 79 -1.50 2.97 8.68
CA PHE A 79 -0.16 3.12 9.27
C PHE A 79 0.46 1.76 9.63
N ALA A 80 -0.04 0.71 9.00
CA ALA A 80 0.52 -0.63 9.06
C ALA A 80 1.70 -0.75 8.08
N SER A 81 2.88 -0.28 8.46
CA SER A 81 4.08 -0.20 7.63
C SER A 81 5.30 -0.82 8.31
N ASN A 82 6.28 -1.29 7.52
CA ASN A 82 7.59 -1.70 8.04
C ASN A 82 8.42 -0.52 8.56
N HIS A 83 8.01 0.72 8.29
CA HIS A 83 8.62 1.96 8.80
C HIS A 83 7.90 2.56 10.00
N CYS A 84 6.74 2.03 10.41
CA CYS A 84 5.90 2.65 11.43
C CYS A 84 6.58 2.83 12.81
N LEU A 85 7.58 2.03 13.15
CA LEU A 85 8.32 2.07 14.41
C LEU A 85 9.79 2.44 14.27
N ASP A 86 10.21 2.98 13.13
CA ASP A 86 11.61 3.30 12.85
C ASP A 86 12.27 4.15 13.94
N MET A 87 11.53 5.11 14.51
CA MET A 87 11.98 6.02 15.56
C MET A 87 11.53 5.61 16.96
N GLY A 88 11.03 4.38 17.11
CA GLY A 88 10.58 3.83 18.39
C GLY A 88 9.13 4.18 18.74
N ARG A 89 8.71 3.74 19.92
CA ARG A 89 7.29 3.72 20.31
C ARG A 89 6.70 5.09 20.56
N GLU A 90 7.48 6.05 21.07
CA GLU A 90 6.99 7.41 21.31
C GLU A 90 6.64 8.09 19.99
N ALA A 91 7.53 8.03 19.03
CA ALA A 91 7.33 8.60 17.71
C ALA A 91 6.16 7.92 16.95
N PHE A 92 6.02 6.59 17.10
CA PHE A 92 4.87 5.84 16.59
C PHE A 92 3.54 6.36 17.14
N LEU A 93 3.46 6.59 18.45
CA LEU A 93 2.24 7.10 19.10
C LEU A 93 1.97 8.56 18.74
N ASP A 94 3.02 9.37 18.59
CA ASP A 94 2.89 10.75 18.10
C ASP A 94 2.27 10.78 16.72
N THR A 95 2.75 9.92 15.81
CA THR A 95 2.21 9.82 14.45
C THR A 95 0.71 9.51 14.45
N ILE A 96 0.27 8.55 15.26
CA ILE A 96 -1.17 8.26 15.41
C ILE A 96 -1.93 9.48 15.91
N ASN A 97 -1.40 10.15 16.93
CA ASN A 97 -2.06 11.29 17.55
C ASN A 97 -2.19 12.48 16.56
N VAL A 98 -1.12 12.88 15.88
CA VAL A 98 -1.17 14.02 14.94
C VAL A 98 -2.11 13.76 13.77
N LEU A 99 -2.19 12.53 13.25
CA LEU A 99 -3.14 12.16 12.21
C LEU A 99 -4.59 12.27 12.70
N GLN A 100 -4.86 11.80 13.93
CA GLN A 100 -6.19 11.88 14.54
C GLN A 100 -6.58 13.31 14.92
N GLU A 101 -5.64 14.14 15.35
CA GLU A 101 -5.85 15.58 15.63
C GLU A 101 -6.26 16.35 14.37
N GLU A 102 -5.76 15.96 13.19
CA GLU A 102 -6.19 16.50 11.90
C GLU A 102 -7.50 15.87 11.38
N GLY A 103 -8.15 15.02 12.19
CA GLY A 103 -9.47 14.44 11.87
C GLY A 103 -9.43 13.24 10.92
N MET A 104 -8.28 12.63 10.70
CA MET A 104 -8.17 11.40 9.90
C MET A 104 -8.34 10.16 10.77
N SER A 105 -8.91 9.11 10.18
CA SER A 105 -9.00 7.79 10.80
C SER A 105 -7.71 7.01 10.53
N VAL A 106 -7.06 6.47 11.59
CA VAL A 106 -5.86 5.64 11.47
C VAL A 106 -6.24 4.18 11.63
N VAL A 107 -5.79 3.33 10.70
CA VAL A 107 -6.01 1.89 10.72
C VAL A 107 -4.70 1.11 10.69
N GLY A 108 -4.73 -0.11 11.21
CA GLY A 108 -3.58 -1.01 11.20
C GLY A 108 -2.48 -0.69 12.21
N ALA A 109 -2.69 0.30 13.09
CA ALA A 109 -1.75 0.72 14.12
C ALA A 109 -2.47 1.07 15.42
N GLY A 110 -1.84 0.82 16.57
CA GLY A 110 -2.47 1.09 17.85
C GLY A 110 -1.56 0.94 19.07
N ARG A 111 -2.05 1.35 20.23
CA ARG A 111 -1.35 1.23 21.53
C ARG A 111 -1.21 -0.23 21.99
N ASN A 112 -2.00 -1.10 21.43
CA ASN A 112 -2.02 -2.54 21.66
C ASN A 112 -2.66 -3.26 20.47
N ILE A 113 -2.67 -4.59 20.46
CA ILE A 113 -3.19 -5.40 19.36
C ILE A 113 -4.70 -5.18 19.10
N GLN A 114 -5.49 -4.88 20.12
CA GLN A 114 -6.92 -4.63 19.95
C GLN A 114 -7.18 -3.30 19.23
N GLU A 115 -6.39 -2.25 19.55
CA GLU A 115 -6.46 -0.98 18.82
C GLU A 115 -5.92 -1.12 17.39
N ALA A 116 -4.79 -1.81 17.20
CA ALA A 116 -4.17 -1.98 15.89
C ALA A 116 -5.09 -2.72 14.90
N ARG A 117 -5.89 -3.68 15.38
CA ARG A 117 -6.84 -4.48 14.57
C ARG A 117 -8.24 -3.85 14.47
N ARG A 118 -8.48 -2.71 15.12
CA ARG A 118 -9.79 -2.07 15.13
C ARG A 118 -10.08 -1.45 13.76
N PRO A 119 -11.26 -1.73 13.14
CA PRO A 119 -11.66 -1.06 11.92
C PRO A 119 -11.97 0.42 12.16
N ALA A 120 -11.65 1.27 11.19
CA ALA A 120 -12.26 2.59 11.07
C ALA A 120 -13.60 2.46 10.34
N LEU A 121 -14.64 3.11 10.86
CA LEU A 121 -15.97 3.14 10.26
C LEU A 121 -16.24 4.54 9.70
N ILE A 122 -16.35 4.64 8.39
CA ILE A 122 -16.70 5.88 7.69
C ILE A 122 -18.17 5.79 7.24
N HIS A 123 -18.92 6.83 7.50
CA HIS A 123 -20.29 6.97 7.05
C HIS A 123 -20.35 8.00 5.93
N SER A 124 -20.74 7.57 4.73
CA SER A 124 -20.91 8.45 3.58
C SER A 124 -22.24 8.14 2.90
N ARG A 125 -23.06 9.17 2.69
CA ARG A 125 -24.35 9.10 1.97
C ARG A 125 -25.24 7.91 2.36
N GLY A 126 -25.22 7.52 3.65
CA GLY A 126 -26.01 6.43 4.19
C GLY A 126 -25.35 5.04 4.15
N THR A 127 -24.21 4.89 3.47
CA THR A 127 -23.42 3.66 3.43
C THR A 127 -22.34 3.68 4.52
N ARG A 128 -22.16 2.56 5.21
CA ARG A 128 -21.11 2.35 6.21
C ARG A 128 -19.96 1.57 5.58
N ILE A 129 -18.79 2.16 5.57
CA ILE A 129 -17.58 1.55 5.01
C ILE A 129 -16.59 1.31 6.14
N ALA A 130 -16.20 0.04 6.35
CA ALA A 130 -15.17 -0.33 7.30
C ALA A 130 -13.81 -0.44 6.59
N PHE A 131 -12.79 0.11 7.21
CA PHE A 131 -11.40 0.00 6.76
C PHE A 131 -10.59 -0.77 7.80
N LEU A 132 -9.86 -1.79 7.35
CA LEU A 132 -8.89 -2.55 8.12
C LEU A 132 -7.52 -2.46 7.43
N ALA A 133 -6.44 -2.58 8.20
CA ALA A 133 -5.10 -2.63 7.62
C ALA A 133 -4.19 -3.59 8.39
N TYR A 134 -3.31 -4.27 7.64
CA TYR A 134 -2.36 -5.25 8.17
C TYR A 134 -1.00 -5.12 7.50
N ASN A 135 0.05 -5.52 8.22
CA ASN A 135 1.41 -5.52 7.72
C ASN A 135 2.02 -6.92 7.76
N SER A 136 2.63 -7.34 6.66
CA SER A 136 3.38 -8.59 6.54
C SER A 136 4.89 -8.39 6.66
N ILE A 137 5.37 -7.16 6.45
CA ILE A 137 6.78 -6.79 6.46
C ILE A 137 7.12 -6.24 7.84
N LEU A 138 7.41 -7.14 8.75
CA LEU A 138 7.48 -6.83 10.18
C LEU A 138 8.89 -7.04 10.72
N PRO A 139 9.71 -5.97 10.83
CA PRO A 139 10.91 -6.03 11.66
C PRO A 139 10.55 -6.49 13.07
N HIS A 140 11.50 -7.19 13.73
CA HIS A 140 11.24 -7.71 15.06
C HIS A 140 10.78 -6.61 16.03
N GLY A 141 9.63 -6.85 16.69
CA GLY A 141 9.07 -5.90 17.66
C GLY A 141 8.14 -4.84 17.09
N TYR A 142 7.86 -4.83 15.75
CA TYR A 142 6.95 -3.85 15.13
C TYR A 142 5.47 -4.23 15.23
N TRP A 143 5.14 -5.51 15.43
CA TRP A 143 3.74 -5.90 15.63
C TRP A 143 3.25 -5.58 17.04
N ALA A 144 1.99 -5.19 17.12
CA ALA A 144 1.33 -4.91 18.39
C ALA A 144 1.11 -6.19 19.20
N GLU A 145 1.18 -6.07 20.52
CA GLU A 145 0.80 -7.10 21.48
C GLU A 145 -0.21 -6.55 22.50
N VAL A 146 -0.67 -7.38 23.41
CA VAL A 146 -1.68 -6.97 24.42
C VAL A 146 -1.26 -5.70 25.18
N ASN A 147 0.03 -5.59 25.53
CA ASN A 147 0.59 -4.48 26.29
C ASN A 147 1.72 -3.74 25.56
N ARG A 148 1.74 -3.83 24.23
CA ARG A 148 2.78 -3.19 23.43
C ARG A 148 2.19 -2.55 22.17
N PRO A 149 2.49 -1.26 21.93
CA PRO A 149 2.09 -0.59 20.69
C PRO A 149 2.81 -1.18 19.47
N GLY A 150 2.15 -1.08 18.34
CA GLY A 150 2.66 -1.54 17.06
C GLY A 150 1.56 -1.65 16.00
N CYS A 151 1.89 -2.26 14.87
CA CYS A 151 0.92 -2.47 13.80
C CYS A 151 0.27 -3.87 13.86
N ALA A 152 -0.88 -4.00 13.19
CA ALA A 152 -1.61 -5.26 13.06
C ALA A 152 -0.83 -6.23 12.16
N PRO A 153 -0.46 -7.42 12.64
CA PRO A 153 0.34 -8.35 11.88
C PRO A 153 -0.49 -9.22 10.93
N MET A 154 0.06 -9.49 9.74
CA MET A 154 -0.31 -10.59 8.86
C MET A 154 0.98 -11.24 8.36
N ARG A 155 1.69 -11.92 9.25
CA ARG A 155 3.02 -12.47 8.98
C ARG A 155 3.00 -13.57 7.91
N GLY A 156 4.03 -13.59 7.08
CA GLY A 156 4.34 -14.68 6.16
C GLY A 156 5.46 -15.58 6.70
N LEU A 157 5.37 -16.86 6.42
CA LEU A 157 6.42 -17.86 6.69
C LEU A 157 7.07 -18.26 5.36
N THR A 158 8.38 -18.43 5.36
CA THR A 158 9.13 -18.86 4.18
C THR A 158 9.70 -20.26 4.37
N LEU A 159 9.50 -21.12 3.37
CA LEU A 159 10.09 -22.45 3.27
C LEU A 159 10.99 -22.51 2.03
N TYR A 160 12.20 -23.01 2.19
CA TYR A 160 13.13 -23.28 1.10
C TYR A 160 13.12 -24.77 0.78
N GLU A 161 12.68 -25.12 -0.43
CA GLU A 161 12.70 -26.50 -0.94
C GLU A 161 13.91 -26.69 -1.84
N GLN A 162 14.76 -27.68 -1.57
CA GLN A 162 15.85 -28.05 -2.47
C GLN A 162 15.29 -28.65 -3.76
N ILE A 163 15.74 -28.13 -4.91
CA ILE A 163 15.35 -28.68 -6.23
C ILE A 163 16.06 -30.00 -6.48
N GLU A 164 17.35 -30.08 -6.12
CA GLU A 164 18.17 -31.28 -6.23
C GLU A 164 18.76 -31.63 -4.85
N HIS A 165 18.25 -32.70 -4.23
CA HIS A 165 18.60 -33.06 -2.85
C HIS A 165 20.06 -33.51 -2.69
N ASP A 166 20.68 -34.03 -3.75
CA ASP A 166 22.03 -34.59 -3.73
C ASP A 166 23.12 -33.60 -4.11
N GLN A 167 22.74 -32.34 -4.46
CA GLN A 167 23.67 -31.32 -4.90
C GLN A 167 23.65 -30.09 -3.96
N PRO A 168 24.58 -30.02 -2.99
CA PRO A 168 24.69 -28.84 -2.13
C PRO A 168 24.96 -27.57 -2.92
N GLY A 169 24.22 -26.50 -2.61
CA GLY A 169 24.40 -25.19 -3.25
C GLY A 169 23.57 -24.98 -4.52
N THR A 170 22.71 -25.94 -4.94
CA THR A 170 21.74 -25.70 -6.01
C THR A 170 20.71 -24.67 -5.60
N PRO A 171 20.13 -23.89 -6.57
CA PRO A 171 19.01 -23.00 -6.29
C PRO A 171 17.86 -23.74 -5.59
N CYS A 172 17.17 -23.05 -4.70
CA CYS A 172 15.97 -23.57 -4.04
C CYS A 172 14.70 -22.96 -4.65
N ARG A 173 13.59 -23.67 -4.49
CA ARG A 173 12.25 -23.07 -4.62
C ARG A 173 11.92 -22.38 -3.31
N VAL A 174 11.30 -21.23 -3.41
CA VAL A 174 10.83 -20.46 -2.26
C VAL A 174 9.32 -20.59 -2.20
N HIS A 175 8.81 -21.13 -1.11
CA HIS A 175 7.39 -21.20 -0.81
C HIS A 175 7.08 -20.27 0.35
N THR A 176 5.93 -19.62 0.30
CA THR A 176 5.49 -18.73 1.38
C THR A 176 4.08 -19.08 1.82
N PHE A 177 3.86 -19.04 3.13
CA PHE A 177 2.58 -19.39 3.75
C PHE A 177 2.17 -18.28 4.72
N PRO A 178 0.85 -17.98 4.88
CA PRO A 178 0.40 -17.07 5.90
C PRO A 178 0.64 -17.66 7.29
N HIS A 179 0.99 -16.81 8.26
CA HIS A 179 1.03 -17.22 9.66
C HIS A 179 -0.40 -17.52 10.13
N ARG A 180 -0.63 -18.75 10.60
CA ARG A 180 -1.96 -19.29 10.87
C ARG A 180 -2.81 -18.44 11.82
N ASP A 181 -2.20 -18.02 12.94
CA ASP A 181 -2.93 -17.29 13.98
C ASP A 181 -3.24 -15.84 13.54
N ASP A 182 -2.34 -15.23 12.75
CA ASP A 182 -2.57 -13.90 12.21
C ASP A 182 -3.69 -13.94 11.14
N LEU A 183 -3.70 -14.98 10.29
CA LEU A 183 -4.75 -15.19 9.30
C LEU A 183 -6.11 -15.40 9.98
N ALA A 184 -6.17 -16.24 11.00
CA ALA A 184 -7.40 -16.48 11.76
C ALA A 184 -7.91 -15.19 12.41
N ALA A 185 -6.99 -14.41 12.99
CA ALA A 185 -7.31 -13.14 13.60
C ALA A 185 -7.83 -12.09 12.59
N MET A 186 -7.26 -12.04 11.38
CA MET A 186 -7.74 -11.17 10.30
C MET A 186 -9.15 -11.59 9.83
N VAL A 187 -9.40 -12.90 9.72
CA VAL A 187 -10.74 -13.44 9.40
C VAL A 187 -11.77 -12.99 10.42
N ASP A 188 -11.47 -13.13 11.70
CA ASP A 188 -12.37 -12.70 12.78
C ASP A 188 -12.68 -11.20 12.70
N ASP A 189 -11.66 -10.36 12.43
CA ASP A 189 -11.82 -8.91 12.27
C ASP A 189 -12.70 -8.56 11.08
N ILE A 190 -12.50 -9.22 9.93
CA ILE A 190 -13.30 -8.98 8.71
C ILE A 190 -14.75 -9.37 8.96
N VAL A 191 -15.01 -10.52 9.57
CA VAL A 191 -16.37 -11.00 9.89
C VAL A 191 -17.05 -10.04 10.87
N GLU A 192 -16.34 -9.57 11.91
CA GLU A 192 -16.87 -8.57 12.84
C GLU A 192 -17.15 -7.25 12.12
N ALA A 193 -16.20 -6.73 11.32
CA ALA A 193 -16.38 -5.50 10.55
C ALA A 193 -17.60 -5.60 9.61
N LYS A 194 -17.75 -6.71 8.89
CA LYS A 194 -18.87 -6.95 7.98
C LYS A 194 -20.24 -7.01 8.69
N SER A 195 -20.27 -7.42 9.95
CA SER A 195 -21.50 -7.38 10.76
C SER A 195 -21.95 -5.95 11.11
N ARG A 196 -21.08 -4.97 10.98
CA ARG A 196 -21.29 -3.57 11.39
C ARG A 196 -21.26 -2.57 10.23
N ALA A 197 -20.76 -3.00 9.07
CA ALA A 197 -20.59 -2.16 7.89
C ALA A 197 -21.19 -2.85 6.65
N ASP A 198 -21.55 -2.04 5.67
CA ASP A 198 -22.09 -2.50 4.40
C ASP A 198 -20.96 -2.96 3.49
N LEU A 199 -19.81 -2.28 3.57
CA LEU A 199 -18.58 -2.60 2.83
C LEU A 199 -17.38 -2.73 3.78
N VAL A 200 -16.45 -3.64 3.44
CA VAL A 200 -15.17 -3.84 4.14
C VAL A 200 -14.03 -3.73 3.14
N ILE A 201 -13.16 -2.75 3.38
CA ILE A 201 -11.94 -2.50 2.60
C ILE A 201 -10.74 -2.94 3.45
N VAL A 202 -9.85 -3.75 2.89
CA VAL A 202 -8.65 -4.21 3.61
C VAL A 202 -7.39 -3.71 2.91
N SER A 203 -6.58 -2.94 3.62
CA SER A 203 -5.25 -2.52 3.18
C SER A 203 -4.18 -3.49 3.66
N MET A 204 -3.29 -3.89 2.76
CA MET A 204 -2.24 -4.87 3.02
C MET A 204 -0.85 -4.30 2.65
N HIS A 205 0.00 -4.11 3.62
CA HIS A 205 1.39 -3.74 3.39
C HIS A 205 2.24 -5.00 3.30
N TRP A 206 2.56 -5.45 2.07
CA TRP A 206 3.05 -6.81 1.84
C TRP A 206 3.85 -7.01 0.55
N GLY A 207 4.40 -8.21 0.38
CA GLY A 207 4.93 -8.69 -0.88
C GLY A 207 6.43 -8.49 -1.05
N ILE A 208 6.88 -8.52 -2.30
CA ILE A 208 8.29 -8.52 -2.66
C ILE A 208 8.65 -7.21 -3.34
N HIS A 209 9.70 -6.53 -2.84
CA HIS A 209 10.24 -5.30 -3.41
C HIS A 209 10.72 -5.49 -4.85
N PHE A 210 10.42 -4.52 -5.72
CA PHE A 210 11.09 -4.23 -7.00
C PHE A 210 11.14 -5.37 -8.04
N ILE A 211 10.53 -6.52 -7.82
CA ILE A 211 10.54 -7.62 -8.78
C ILE A 211 9.20 -7.65 -9.52
N PRO A 212 9.12 -7.17 -10.78
CA PRO A 212 7.89 -7.18 -11.56
C PRO A 212 7.33 -8.59 -11.76
N GLY A 213 6.02 -8.70 -11.92
CA GLY A 213 5.36 -9.95 -12.30
C GLY A 213 5.51 -11.11 -11.30
N VAL A 214 5.94 -10.85 -10.04
CA VAL A 214 6.09 -11.88 -9.01
C VAL A 214 5.30 -11.52 -7.76
N LEU A 215 4.46 -12.45 -7.32
CA LEU A 215 3.79 -12.42 -6.02
C LEU A 215 4.37 -13.52 -5.13
N ALA A 216 4.49 -13.27 -3.83
CA ALA A 216 4.73 -14.33 -2.86
C ALA A 216 3.44 -15.15 -2.70
N ASP A 217 3.56 -16.49 -2.55
CA ASP A 217 2.39 -17.40 -2.54
C ASP A 217 1.35 -16.99 -1.50
N TYR A 218 1.81 -16.61 -0.29
CA TYR A 218 0.92 -16.20 0.82
C TYR A 218 0.02 -14.99 0.48
N GLN A 219 0.43 -14.12 -0.44
CA GLN A 219 -0.38 -12.94 -0.80
C GLN A 219 -1.71 -13.35 -1.44
N ARG A 220 -1.69 -14.34 -2.33
CA ARG A 220 -2.93 -14.86 -2.95
C ARG A 220 -3.81 -15.55 -1.93
N ASP A 221 -3.22 -16.38 -1.06
CA ASP A 221 -3.95 -17.11 -0.03
C ASP A 221 -4.64 -16.13 0.92
N VAL A 222 -3.91 -15.13 1.43
CA VAL A 222 -4.45 -14.11 2.34
C VAL A 222 -5.54 -13.28 1.67
N ALA A 223 -5.31 -12.81 0.43
CA ALA A 223 -6.29 -11.99 -0.29
C ALA A 223 -7.61 -12.73 -0.51
N ARG A 224 -7.52 -13.98 -0.99
CA ARG A 224 -8.72 -14.78 -1.27
C ARG A 224 -9.47 -15.16 0.00
N VAL A 225 -8.76 -15.55 1.06
CA VAL A 225 -9.38 -15.80 2.37
C VAL A 225 -10.05 -14.53 2.91
N ALA A 226 -9.46 -13.36 2.74
CA ALA A 226 -10.08 -12.09 3.15
C ALA A 226 -11.39 -11.83 2.38
N ILE A 227 -11.40 -12.02 1.05
CA ILE A 227 -12.62 -11.89 0.24
C ILE A 227 -13.67 -12.92 0.65
N ASP A 228 -13.30 -14.19 0.82
CA ASP A 228 -14.23 -15.26 1.24
C ASP A 228 -14.80 -15.00 2.65
N SER A 229 -14.09 -14.24 3.49
CA SER A 229 -14.54 -13.84 4.83
C SER A 229 -15.39 -12.58 4.86
N GLY A 230 -15.57 -11.89 3.72
CA GLY A 230 -16.48 -10.75 3.60
C GLY A 230 -15.83 -9.42 3.24
N ALA A 231 -14.53 -9.38 2.90
CA ALA A 231 -13.92 -8.18 2.34
C ALA A 231 -14.47 -7.90 0.93
N ASP A 232 -14.70 -6.63 0.61
CA ASP A 232 -15.24 -6.17 -0.67
C ASP A 232 -14.16 -5.63 -1.61
N LEU A 233 -13.01 -5.23 -1.06
CA LEU A 233 -11.85 -4.73 -1.80
C LEU A 233 -10.57 -5.00 -1.01
N ILE A 234 -9.52 -5.43 -1.69
CA ILE A 234 -8.16 -5.54 -1.12
C ILE A 234 -7.25 -4.57 -1.85
N VAL A 235 -6.48 -3.79 -1.11
CA VAL A 235 -5.49 -2.85 -1.66
C VAL A 235 -4.12 -3.09 -1.03
N GLY A 236 -3.16 -3.42 -1.88
CA GLY A 236 -1.78 -3.73 -1.49
C GLY A 236 -0.82 -2.57 -1.70
N THR A 237 0.23 -2.53 -0.89
CA THR A 237 1.32 -1.55 -0.92
C THR A 237 2.66 -2.21 -0.58
N HIS A 238 3.73 -1.49 -0.30
CA HIS A 238 5.08 -1.96 0.08
C HIS A 238 5.99 -2.33 -1.10
N ALA A 239 5.50 -2.96 -2.14
CA ALA A 239 6.39 -3.49 -3.18
C ALA A 239 7.21 -2.41 -3.92
N HIS A 240 6.84 -1.13 -3.76
CA HIS A 240 7.40 0.07 -4.41
C HIS A 240 7.40 0.00 -5.95
N ILE A 241 6.66 -0.93 -6.49
CA ILE A 241 6.28 -1.05 -7.90
C ILE A 241 4.83 -1.54 -7.98
N LEU A 242 4.18 -1.31 -9.10
CA LEU A 242 2.87 -1.90 -9.36
C LEU A 242 2.97 -3.43 -9.37
N LYS A 243 1.98 -4.10 -8.80
CA LYS A 243 1.72 -5.52 -8.96
C LYS A 243 0.39 -5.72 -9.65
N GLY A 244 0.18 -6.90 -10.20
CA GLY A 244 -1.03 -7.23 -10.94
C GLY A 244 -2.31 -7.04 -10.14
N ILE A 245 -3.42 -7.03 -10.85
CA ILE A 245 -4.77 -6.90 -10.31
C ILE A 245 -5.51 -8.23 -10.54
N GLU A 246 -6.18 -8.73 -9.51
CA GLU A 246 -7.02 -9.94 -9.61
C GLU A 246 -8.48 -9.59 -9.40
N VAL A 247 -9.36 -10.20 -10.20
CA VAL A 247 -10.80 -10.25 -9.90
C VAL A 247 -11.13 -11.65 -9.39
N TYR A 248 -11.36 -11.75 -8.08
CA TYR A 248 -11.68 -13.00 -7.40
C TYR A 248 -13.09 -12.94 -6.78
N ALA A 249 -13.92 -13.92 -7.07
CA ALA A 249 -15.34 -13.97 -6.62
C ALA A 249 -16.12 -12.65 -6.86
N GLY A 250 -15.80 -11.96 -7.98
CA GLY A 250 -16.41 -10.68 -8.33
C GLY A 250 -15.90 -9.48 -7.56
N LYS A 251 -14.85 -9.62 -6.75
CA LYS A 251 -14.19 -8.56 -5.97
C LYS A 251 -12.80 -8.31 -6.52
N VAL A 252 -12.33 -7.05 -6.41
CA VAL A 252 -11.02 -6.65 -6.94
C VAL A 252 -9.96 -6.70 -5.85
N ILE A 253 -8.79 -7.22 -6.22
CA ILE A 253 -7.59 -7.27 -5.40
C ILE A 253 -6.48 -6.53 -6.16
N PHE A 254 -6.04 -5.40 -5.64
CA PHE A 254 -4.81 -4.73 -6.06
C PHE A 254 -3.65 -5.27 -5.24
N TYR A 255 -2.74 -6.01 -5.84
CA TYR A 255 -1.61 -6.58 -5.09
C TYR A 255 -0.54 -5.55 -4.71
N SER A 256 -0.40 -4.47 -5.46
CA SER A 256 0.33 -3.26 -5.05
C SER A 256 -0.05 -2.06 -5.91
N LEU A 257 -0.35 -0.94 -5.25
CA LEU A 257 -0.59 0.36 -5.88
C LEU A 257 0.72 1.14 -6.13
N CYS A 258 1.89 0.61 -5.74
CA CYS A 258 3.18 1.29 -5.79
C CYS A 258 3.29 2.46 -4.80
N ASN A 259 4.31 3.32 -4.98
CA ASN A 259 4.41 4.61 -4.32
C ASN A 259 3.38 5.59 -4.91
N PHE A 260 3.02 6.59 -4.12
CA PHE A 260 2.16 7.66 -4.61
C PHE A 260 2.83 9.04 -4.44
N ALA A 261 3.10 9.44 -3.21
CA ALA A 261 3.69 10.73 -2.91
C ALA A 261 4.81 10.55 -1.87
N LEU A 262 6.02 10.29 -2.36
CA LEU A 262 7.13 9.84 -1.52
C LEU A 262 8.41 10.60 -1.90
N ASP A 263 9.01 11.25 -0.90
CA ASP A 263 10.39 11.76 -0.98
C ASP A 263 11.32 10.73 -0.36
N LEU A 264 12.26 10.25 -1.13
CA LEU A 264 13.33 9.38 -0.65
C LEU A 264 14.66 9.84 -1.23
N ARG A 265 15.50 10.37 -0.36
CA ARG A 265 16.90 10.70 -0.68
C ARG A 265 17.78 9.58 -0.19
N ALA A 266 18.70 9.11 -1.02
CA ALA A 266 19.70 8.16 -0.57
C ALA A 266 20.94 8.92 -0.04
N PRO A 267 21.24 8.85 1.27
CA PRO A 267 22.50 9.35 1.79
C PRO A 267 23.68 8.64 1.12
N GLN A 268 24.79 9.36 0.87
CA GLN A 268 25.97 8.77 0.23
C GLN A 268 26.51 7.56 1.02
N GLU A 269 26.42 7.60 2.34
CA GLU A 269 26.80 6.50 3.23
C GLU A 269 26.00 5.22 2.96
N LEU A 270 24.70 5.35 2.63
CA LEU A 270 23.87 4.23 2.23
C LEU A 270 24.33 3.65 0.89
N LEU A 271 24.55 4.50 -0.12
CA LEU A 271 25.00 4.10 -1.44
C LEU A 271 26.37 3.36 -1.39
N ASP A 272 27.25 3.79 -0.50
CA ASP A 272 28.57 3.19 -0.30
C ASP A 272 28.53 1.93 0.62
N SER A 273 27.36 1.60 1.18
CA SER A 273 27.24 0.49 2.14
C SER A 273 27.33 -0.89 1.47
N PRO A 274 27.84 -1.91 2.19
CA PRO A 274 27.80 -3.28 1.70
C PRO A 274 26.37 -3.77 1.42
N GLN A 275 25.40 -3.31 2.21
CA GLN A 275 23.98 -3.67 2.06
C GLN A 275 23.40 -3.15 0.75
N HIS A 276 23.72 -1.91 0.38
CA HIS A 276 23.28 -1.35 -0.90
C HIS A 276 23.84 -2.15 -2.07
N ARG A 277 25.13 -2.52 -2.03
CA ARG A 277 25.74 -3.37 -3.07
C ARG A 277 25.08 -4.74 -3.22
N GLU A 278 24.51 -5.32 -2.16
CA GLU A 278 23.73 -6.57 -2.27
C GLU A 278 22.36 -6.32 -2.92
N ILE A 279 21.72 -5.18 -2.64
CA ILE A 279 20.45 -4.80 -3.28
C ILE A 279 20.66 -4.52 -4.77
N GLU A 280 21.74 -3.86 -5.15
CA GLU A 280 22.12 -3.64 -6.56
C GLU A 280 22.25 -4.95 -7.36
N LYS A 281 22.74 -6.04 -6.73
CA LYS A 281 22.83 -7.35 -7.39
C LYS A 281 21.45 -7.95 -7.72
N LEU A 282 20.43 -7.64 -6.92
CA LEU A 282 19.06 -8.08 -7.17
C LEU A 282 18.37 -7.23 -8.25
N ASN A 283 18.85 -5.99 -8.44
CA ASN A 283 18.32 -5.03 -9.41
C ASN A 283 19.48 -4.37 -10.17
N PRO A 284 20.14 -5.11 -11.07
CA PRO A 284 21.38 -4.64 -11.70
C PRO A 284 21.22 -3.42 -12.58
N ASP A 285 20.01 -3.13 -13.04
CA ASP A 285 19.68 -1.97 -13.87
C ASP A 285 19.28 -0.74 -13.03
N TRP A 286 19.14 -0.89 -11.71
CA TRP A 286 18.82 0.22 -10.84
C TRP A 286 20.05 1.07 -10.58
N ARG A 287 20.00 2.31 -11.00
CA ARG A 287 21.01 3.34 -10.73
C ARG A 287 20.32 4.61 -10.24
N PRO A 288 20.96 5.38 -9.35
CA PRO A 288 20.49 6.73 -9.03
C PRO A 288 20.30 7.54 -10.31
N ASP A 289 19.13 8.14 -10.47
CA ASP A 289 18.83 9.00 -11.61
C ASP A 289 19.00 10.46 -11.21
N PRO A 290 19.96 11.21 -11.82
CA PRO A 290 20.19 12.61 -11.49
C PRO A 290 18.96 13.51 -11.70
N ASP A 291 18.04 13.13 -12.58
CA ASP A 291 16.80 13.87 -12.83
C ASP A 291 15.75 13.64 -11.70
N TYR A 292 15.97 12.65 -10.82
CA TYR A 292 15.10 12.30 -9.68
C TYR A 292 15.85 12.41 -8.33
N PRO A 293 16.33 13.58 -7.93
CA PRO A 293 17.20 13.72 -6.76
C PRO A 293 16.53 13.43 -5.42
N THR A 294 15.21 13.49 -5.39
CA THR A 294 14.38 13.21 -4.20
C THR A 294 13.58 11.93 -4.32
N TYR A 295 13.81 11.12 -5.37
CA TYR A 295 13.09 9.87 -5.61
C TYR A 295 14.08 8.75 -5.95
N PHE A 296 14.80 8.29 -4.95
CA PHE A 296 15.77 7.19 -5.08
C PHE A 296 15.05 5.83 -5.17
N MET A 297 14.38 5.59 -6.28
CA MET A 297 13.64 4.37 -6.58
C MET A 297 13.91 3.92 -8.02
N PRO A 298 13.77 2.61 -8.34
CA PRO A 298 13.90 2.12 -9.71
C PRO A 298 12.91 2.80 -10.67
N PRO A 299 13.21 2.88 -11.98
CA PRO A 299 12.32 3.52 -12.96
C PRO A 299 10.88 3.00 -12.96
N ASP A 300 10.69 1.68 -12.71
CA ASP A 300 9.35 1.10 -12.63
C ASP A 300 8.50 1.64 -11.47
N SER A 301 9.14 2.13 -10.41
CA SER A 301 8.48 2.75 -9.26
C SER A 301 7.86 4.12 -9.58
N ARG A 302 8.14 4.70 -10.76
CA ARG A 302 7.54 5.97 -11.21
C ARG A 302 6.12 5.76 -11.75
N LYS A 303 5.79 4.52 -12.15
CA LYS A 303 4.45 4.12 -12.57
C LYS A 303 3.62 3.80 -11.34
N THR A 304 2.53 4.49 -11.17
CA THR A 304 1.59 4.28 -10.07
C THR A 304 0.15 4.47 -10.53
N ILE A 305 -0.80 4.21 -9.68
CA ILE A 305 -2.23 4.34 -10.01
C ILE A 305 -3.01 4.88 -8.82
N ILE A 306 -4.13 5.55 -9.10
CA ILE A 306 -5.18 5.82 -8.13
C ILE A 306 -6.29 4.79 -8.38
N ALA A 307 -6.54 3.88 -7.43
CA ALA A 307 -7.70 3.03 -7.49
C ALA A 307 -8.97 3.84 -7.21
N LYS A 308 -10.00 3.66 -8.05
CA LYS A 308 -11.27 4.36 -7.94
C LYS A 308 -12.40 3.35 -7.85
N CYS A 309 -13.26 3.51 -6.85
CA CYS A 309 -14.44 2.68 -6.68
C CYS A 309 -15.70 3.56 -6.68
N ILE A 310 -16.69 3.17 -7.47
CA ILE A 310 -18.04 3.75 -7.43
C ILE A 310 -18.92 2.83 -6.61
N ILE A 311 -19.47 3.38 -5.54
CA ILE A 311 -20.32 2.67 -4.58
C ILE A 311 -21.75 3.22 -4.69
N ALA A 312 -22.69 2.34 -4.92
CA ALA A 312 -24.13 2.63 -4.94
C ALA A 312 -24.90 1.46 -4.35
N ASP A 313 -26.03 1.74 -3.72
CA ASP A 313 -26.89 0.70 -3.10
C ASP A 313 -26.07 -0.23 -2.17
N GLU A 314 -25.20 0.35 -1.34
CA GLU A 314 -24.35 -0.38 -0.38
C GLU A 314 -23.40 -1.42 -1.03
N GLN A 315 -23.05 -1.26 -2.31
CA GLN A 315 -22.21 -2.17 -3.07
C GLN A 315 -21.20 -1.40 -3.93
N ILE A 316 -20.03 -1.99 -4.11
CA ILE A 316 -19.08 -1.52 -5.15
C ILE A 316 -19.64 -1.94 -6.51
N LYS A 317 -20.06 -0.96 -7.32
CA LYS A 317 -20.63 -1.20 -8.66
C LYS A 317 -19.58 -1.18 -9.75
N ARG A 318 -18.51 -0.38 -9.57
CA ARG A 318 -17.43 -0.26 -10.56
C ARG A 318 -16.11 -0.06 -9.83
N VAL A 319 -15.10 -0.76 -10.29
CA VAL A 319 -13.70 -0.56 -9.89
C VAL A 319 -12.87 -0.26 -11.13
N SER A 320 -12.06 0.73 -11.03
CA SER A 320 -11.17 1.21 -12.08
C SER A 320 -9.89 1.77 -11.48
N PHE A 321 -8.98 2.18 -12.33
CA PHE A 321 -7.84 2.99 -11.89
C PHE A 321 -7.54 4.13 -12.86
N LEU A 322 -6.96 5.18 -12.32
CA LEU A 322 -6.40 6.29 -13.08
C LEU A 322 -4.88 6.08 -13.15
N PRO A 323 -4.30 6.00 -14.34
CA PRO A 323 -2.84 5.97 -14.49
C PRO A 323 -2.20 7.25 -13.97
N VAL A 324 -1.12 7.08 -13.23
CA VAL A 324 -0.36 8.18 -12.60
C VAL A 324 1.13 7.94 -12.83
N TYR A 325 1.89 9.01 -12.95
CA TYR A 325 3.34 8.95 -13.07
C TYR A 325 4.00 9.92 -12.10
N ILE A 326 5.04 9.46 -11.40
CA ILE A 326 5.80 10.29 -10.46
C ILE A 326 6.83 11.09 -11.26
N ASN A 327 6.73 12.41 -11.19
CA ASN A 327 7.59 13.34 -11.92
C ASN A 327 8.95 13.54 -11.23
N THR A 328 9.82 14.35 -11.82
CA THR A 328 11.19 14.64 -11.33
C THR A 328 11.21 15.40 -9.98
N GLN A 329 10.05 15.88 -9.52
CA GLN A 329 9.88 16.54 -8.22
C GLN A 329 9.23 15.61 -7.18
N SER A 330 9.20 14.29 -7.46
CA SER A 330 8.54 13.27 -6.63
C SER A 330 7.02 13.49 -6.47
N GLN A 331 6.39 14.22 -7.39
CA GLN A 331 4.96 14.51 -7.37
C GLN A 331 4.22 13.53 -8.27
N PRO A 332 3.10 12.94 -7.83
CA PRO A 332 2.24 12.14 -8.68
C PRO A 332 1.45 13.03 -9.66
N GLU A 333 1.54 12.74 -10.95
CA GLU A 333 0.79 13.40 -12.03
C GLU A 333 -0.26 12.43 -12.59
N ILE A 334 -1.53 12.83 -12.58
CA ILE A 334 -2.60 12.07 -13.23
C ILE A 334 -2.43 12.21 -14.74
N LEU A 335 -2.47 11.08 -15.43
CA LEU A 335 -2.25 11.06 -16.88
C LEU A 335 -3.58 11.06 -17.64
N GLU A 336 -3.69 11.95 -18.62
CA GLU A 336 -4.75 11.90 -19.63
C GLU A 336 -4.40 10.85 -20.69
N SER A 337 -5.39 10.28 -21.35
CA SER A 337 -5.23 9.26 -22.39
C SER A 337 -4.42 9.74 -23.62
N SER A 338 -4.29 11.07 -23.77
CA SER A 338 -3.42 11.71 -24.75
C SER A 338 -1.93 11.70 -24.40
N ASP A 339 -1.58 11.48 -23.12
CA ASP A 339 -0.19 11.41 -22.66
C ASP A 339 0.41 10.03 -23.00
N PRO A 340 1.57 9.95 -23.65
CA PRO A 340 2.20 8.67 -23.99
C PRO A 340 2.52 7.80 -22.76
N ARG A 341 2.74 8.41 -21.57
CA ARG A 341 2.98 7.70 -20.32
C ARG A 341 1.73 6.93 -19.84
N PHE A 342 0.53 7.40 -20.22
CA PHE A 342 -0.73 6.69 -19.93
C PHE A 342 -0.70 5.25 -20.50
N VAL A 343 -0.38 5.15 -21.79
CA VAL A 343 -0.29 3.84 -22.47
C VAL A 343 0.83 2.97 -21.87
N GLU A 344 1.93 3.59 -21.43
CA GLU A 344 3.02 2.89 -20.76
C GLU A 344 2.57 2.25 -19.45
N VAL A 345 1.86 3.00 -18.59
CA VAL A 345 1.33 2.49 -17.31
C VAL A 345 0.30 1.38 -17.54
N VAL A 346 -0.65 1.59 -18.46
CA VAL A 346 -1.68 0.59 -18.77
C VAL A 346 -1.06 -0.70 -19.32
N ARG A 347 -0.11 -0.60 -20.25
CA ARG A 347 0.58 -1.76 -20.80
C ARG A 347 1.38 -2.50 -19.71
N TYR A 348 2.10 -1.78 -18.86
CA TYR A 348 2.84 -2.37 -17.76
C TYR A 348 1.90 -3.13 -16.81
N MET A 349 0.74 -2.55 -16.46
CA MET A 349 -0.26 -3.21 -15.63
C MET A 349 -0.82 -4.48 -16.29
N ASP A 350 -1.12 -4.45 -17.59
CA ASP A 350 -1.60 -5.61 -18.35
C ASP A 350 -0.55 -6.73 -18.38
N GLU A 351 0.71 -6.38 -18.66
CA GLU A 351 1.84 -7.33 -18.71
C GLU A 351 2.04 -8.02 -17.37
N ILE A 352 2.18 -7.28 -16.25
CA ILE A 352 2.42 -7.87 -14.93
C ILE A 352 1.20 -8.65 -14.41
N THR A 353 -0.02 -8.26 -14.78
CA THR A 353 -1.26 -8.99 -14.41
C THR A 353 -1.32 -10.34 -15.12
N ARG A 354 -1.01 -10.35 -16.41
CA ARG A 354 -0.96 -11.57 -17.22
C ARG A 354 0.17 -12.50 -16.80
N ASP A 355 1.38 -11.96 -16.55
CA ASP A 355 2.55 -12.75 -16.13
C ASP A 355 2.31 -13.45 -14.78
N GLN A 356 1.49 -12.85 -13.92
CA GLN A 356 1.07 -13.42 -12.65
C GLN A 356 -0.12 -14.38 -12.79
N GLY A 357 -0.71 -14.52 -13.98
CA GLY A 357 -1.85 -15.41 -14.23
C GLY A 357 -3.11 -15.03 -13.45
N LEU A 358 -3.41 -13.72 -13.32
CA LEU A 358 -4.49 -13.25 -12.47
C LEU A 358 -5.87 -13.16 -13.14
N GLY A 359 -5.98 -13.50 -14.43
CA GLY A 359 -7.27 -13.61 -15.12
C GLY A 359 -8.11 -12.32 -15.13
N THR A 360 -7.45 -11.16 -15.24
CA THR A 360 -8.10 -9.85 -15.27
C THR A 360 -7.82 -9.18 -16.62
N ILE A 361 -8.81 -8.49 -17.17
CA ILE A 361 -8.70 -7.72 -18.39
C ILE A 361 -9.05 -6.25 -18.13
N PHE A 362 -8.46 -5.36 -18.92
CA PHE A 362 -8.63 -3.92 -18.81
C PHE A 362 -9.28 -3.34 -20.06
N SER A 363 -10.12 -2.32 -19.86
CA SER A 363 -10.64 -1.49 -20.96
C SER A 363 -10.49 -0.02 -20.61
N ILE A 364 -10.18 0.80 -21.60
CA ILE A 364 -9.99 2.24 -21.41
C ILE A 364 -11.32 2.94 -21.71
N GLU A 365 -11.75 3.81 -20.81
CA GLU A 365 -12.89 4.70 -20.97
C GLU A 365 -12.44 6.12 -20.60
N GLU A 366 -12.24 6.98 -21.60
CA GLU A 366 -11.65 8.31 -21.46
C GLU A 366 -10.24 8.23 -20.83
N ASP A 367 -10.05 8.79 -19.64
CA ASP A 367 -8.79 8.78 -18.90
C ASP A 367 -8.77 7.75 -17.74
N GLU A 368 -9.73 6.83 -17.75
CA GLU A 368 -9.93 5.82 -16.70
C GLU A 368 -9.78 4.41 -17.29
N VAL A 369 -9.22 3.49 -16.53
CA VAL A 369 -9.03 2.09 -16.92
C VAL A 369 -9.94 1.20 -16.09
N LEU A 370 -10.95 0.62 -16.73
CA LEU A 370 -11.91 -0.28 -16.10
C LEU A 370 -11.32 -1.67 -15.91
N ILE A 371 -11.69 -2.31 -14.79
CA ILE A 371 -11.22 -3.64 -14.40
C ILE A 371 -12.35 -4.65 -14.58
N HIS A 372 -12.08 -5.73 -15.33
CA HIS A 372 -13.05 -6.78 -15.61
C HIS A 372 -12.49 -8.16 -15.31
N ALA A 373 -13.35 -9.10 -14.89
CA ALA A 373 -12.97 -10.50 -14.83
C ALA A 373 -12.74 -11.05 -16.24
N ASP A 374 -11.72 -11.87 -16.43
CA ASP A 374 -11.61 -12.70 -17.63
C ASP A 374 -12.61 -13.86 -17.53
N CYS A 375 -13.61 -13.83 -18.35
CA CYS A 375 -14.69 -14.86 -18.38
C CYS A 375 -14.32 -16.10 -19.24
N ARG A 376 -13.03 -16.24 -19.63
CA ARG A 376 -12.55 -17.37 -20.44
C ARG A 376 -12.17 -18.58 -19.60
#